data_f66670cd8d9235b07dff373208bd6e7f
#
_entry.id   f66670cd8d9235b07dff373208bd6e7f
#
_cell.length_a   1.000
_cell.length_b   1.000
_cell.length_c   1.000
_cell.angle_alpha   90.00
_cell.angle_beta   90.00
_cell.angle_gamma   90.00
#
_symmetry.space_group_name_H-M   'P 1'
#
loop_
_entity.id
_entity.type
_entity.pdbx_description
1 polymer ?
#
loop_
_entity_poly.entity_id
_entity_poly.type
_entity_poly.pdbx_seq_one_letter_code
_entity_poly.pdbx_strand_id
1 'polypeptide(L)'
;MTLTPRMLGRLALPVGLSLVLFASTKYTGTADAQTPRPQPPAAGSCPGQAMPVQATGEYKPTTVPDILVNGQQGPGAIWGPGMRSYWHCHAGGQIMMLDEGTGLVQKRGQRARVMHRGDTEYAAPGEEHWHGAAPNASALYFQTSIGNTTALWMEEVGRDDYLGSDTGINSRNEFLKSGVRKKPESETSAVAPAAAAPRQ
;
A
#
# COMPACT_ATOMS: atom_id res chain seq x y z
N MET A 1 -31.25 56.55 -66.63
CA MET A 1 -30.74 55.17 -66.51
C MET A 1 -31.32 54.61 -65.28
N THR A 2 -32.35 53.80 -65.41
CA THR A 2 -33.11 53.21 -64.30
C THR A 2 -32.73 51.76 -64.13
N LEU A 3 -32.19 51.43 -62.99
CA LEU A 3 -31.84 50.05 -62.63
C LEU A 3 -33.01 49.47 -61.82
N THR A 4 -33.59 48.39 -62.32
CA THR A 4 -34.62 47.57 -61.68
C THR A 4 -34.04 46.61 -60.67
N PRO A 5 -34.66 46.44 -59.48
CA PRO A 5 -34.18 45.47 -58.51
C PRO A 5 -34.68 44.03 -58.84
N ARG A 6 -33.75 43.05 -58.79
CA ARG A 6 -34.04 41.65 -58.94
C ARG A 6 -34.66 41.10 -57.64
N MET A 7 -35.84 40.51 -57.73
CA MET A 7 -36.48 39.77 -56.67
C MET A 7 -35.71 38.47 -56.43
N LEU A 8 -35.18 38.29 -55.20
CA LEU A 8 -34.70 37.00 -54.71
C LEU A 8 -35.85 36.17 -54.13
N GLY A 9 -36.17 35.09 -54.82
CA GLY A 9 -37.18 34.16 -54.35
C GLY A 9 -36.67 33.45 -53.09
N ARG A 10 -37.46 33.51 -52.04
CA ARG A 10 -37.20 32.69 -50.80
C ARG A 10 -37.69 31.26 -51.02
N LEU A 11 -36.76 30.31 -51.07
CA LEU A 11 -37.07 28.89 -50.98
C LEU A 11 -37.40 28.59 -49.53
N ALA A 12 -38.66 28.24 -49.26
CA ALA A 12 -39.05 27.68 -47.94
C ALA A 12 -38.80 26.17 -47.98
N LEU A 13 -37.88 25.74 -47.15
CA LEU A 13 -37.69 24.33 -46.87
C LEU A 13 -38.73 23.86 -45.86
N PRO A 14 -39.38 22.72 -46.04
CA PRO A 14 -40.30 22.19 -45.04
C PRO A 14 -39.48 21.63 -43.86
N VAL A 15 -39.74 22.15 -42.67
CA VAL A 15 -39.24 21.58 -41.40
C VAL A 15 -40.02 20.31 -41.13
N GLY A 16 -39.46 19.19 -41.52
CA GLY A 16 -40.00 17.88 -41.15
C GLY A 16 -39.86 17.64 -39.64
N LEU A 17 -40.97 17.71 -38.92
CA LEU A 17 -41.05 17.38 -37.53
C LEU A 17 -40.94 15.84 -37.38
N SER A 18 -39.75 15.31 -37.22
CA SER A 18 -39.53 13.90 -36.90
C SER A 18 -39.93 13.64 -35.45
N LEU A 19 -41.11 13.08 -35.28
CA LEU A 19 -41.58 12.61 -33.98
C LEU A 19 -40.78 11.34 -33.61
N VAL A 20 -39.74 11.52 -32.82
CA VAL A 20 -39.01 10.38 -32.24
C VAL A 20 -39.86 9.83 -31.10
N LEU A 21 -40.57 8.75 -31.38
CA LEU A 21 -41.27 7.96 -30.39
C LEU A 21 -40.20 7.24 -29.53
N PHE A 22 -39.90 7.78 -28.35
CA PHE A 22 -39.16 7.03 -27.32
C PHE A 22 -40.06 5.90 -26.84
N ALA A 23 -39.84 4.71 -27.36
CA ALA A 23 -40.36 3.49 -26.74
C ALA A 23 -39.70 3.33 -25.37
N SER A 24 -40.41 3.70 -24.29
CA SER A 24 -39.99 3.38 -22.92
C SER A 24 -40.07 1.87 -22.74
N THR A 25 -38.99 1.18 -23.09
CA THR A 25 -38.81 -0.21 -22.65
C THR A 25 -38.69 -0.16 -21.13
N LYS A 26 -39.74 -0.53 -20.43
CA LYS A 26 -39.64 -0.82 -19.01
C LYS A 26 -38.62 -1.93 -18.85
N TYR A 27 -37.42 -1.55 -18.42
CA TYR A 27 -36.36 -2.50 -18.04
C TYR A 27 -36.86 -3.21 -16.77
N THR A 28 -37.58 -4.31 -16.94
CA THR A 28 -37.84 -5.26 -15.86
C THR A 28 -36.56 -6.08 -15.67
N GLY A 29 -35.51 -5.42 -15.22
CA GLY A 29 -34.36 -6.14 -14.68
C GLY A 29 -34.85 -6.88 -13.46
N THR A 30 -34.95 -8.20 -13.55
CA THR A 30 -34.93 -9.05 -12.38
C THR A 30 -33.69 -8.59 -11.62
N ALA A 31 -33.87 -8.12 -10.36
CA ALA A 31 -32.75 -7.85 -9.50
C ALA A 31 -31.93 -9.15 -9.45
N ASP A 32 -30.85 -9.21 -10.22
CA ASP A 32 -29.88 -10.27 -10.07
C ASP A 32 -29.55 -10.31 -8.58
N ALA A 33 -29.84 -11.46 -7.97
CA ALA A 33 -29.45 -11.70 -6.60
C ALA A 33 -27.98 -11.37 -6.53
N GLN A 34 -27.66 -10.21 -5.95
CA GLN A 34 -26.28 -9.75 -5.82
C GLN A 34 -25.55 -10.90 -5.17
N THR A 35 -24.65 -11.52 -5.92
CA THR A 35 -23.69 -12.47 -5.33
C THR A 35 -23.15 -11.78 -4.09
N PRO A 36 -23.29 -12.39 -2.90
CA PRO A 36 -22.86 -11.77 -1.67
C PRO A 36 -21.44 -11.26 -1.90
N ARG A 37 -21.23 -9.96 -1.73
CA ARG A 37 -19.88 -9.41 -1.78
C ARG A 37 -19.03 -10.26 -0.84
N PRO A 38 -17.86 -10.78 -1.29
CA PRO A 38 -17.01 -11.57 -0.40
C PRO A 38 -16.87 -10.80 0.91
N GLN A 39 -17.35 -11.37 1.99
CA GLN A 39 -17.14 -10.80 3.32
C GLN A 39 -15.61 -10.70 3.51
N PRO A 40 -15.10 -9.56 3.99
CA PRO A 40 -13.71 -9.50 4.41
C PRO A 40 -13.48 -10.70 5.34
N PRO A 41 -12.37 -11.43 5.19
CA PRO A 41 -12.07 -12.53 6.09
C PRO A 41 -12.27 -12.04 7.52
N ALA A 42 -12.93 -12.84 8.35
CA ALA A 42 -13.10 -12.54 9.77
C ALA A 42 -11.74 -12.11 10.30
N ALA A 43 -11.69 -11.04 11.12
CA ALA A 43 -10.45 -10.48 11.64
C ALA A 43 -9.51 -11.62 12.04
N GLY A 44 -8.47 -11.82 11.24
CA GLY A 44 -7.59 -12.96 11.39
C GLY A 44 -6.94 -12.90 12.78
N SER A 45 -6.83 -14.03 13.44
CA SER A 45 -6.08 -14.11 14.70
C SER A 45 -4.63 -13.80 14.42
N CYS A 46 -4.15 -12.69 14.96
CA CYS A 46 -2.74 -12.33 14.90
C CYS A 46 -2.05 -12.78 16.19
N PRO A 47 -0.97 -13.56 16.13
CA PRO A 47 -0.26 -14.02 17.33
C PRO A 47 0.63 -12.95 17.96
N GLY A 48 0.68 -11.74 17.38
CA GLY A 48 1.51 -10.65 17.86
C GLY A 48 1.02 -10.03 19.17
N GLN A 49 1.85 -9.18 19.75
CA GLN A 49 1.61 -8.49 21.02
C GLN A 49 1.47 -6.98 20.79
N ALA A 50 0.56 -6.35 21.55
CA ALA A 50 0.43 -4.91 21.56
C ALA A 50 1.66 -4.29 22.28
N MET A 51 2.49 -3.58 21.51
CA MET A 51 3.75 -2.98 21.96
C MET A 51 3.97 -1.65 21.21
N PRO A 52 4.86 -0.77 21.69
CA PRO A 52 5.36 0.34 20.86
C PRO A 52 5.92 -0.18 19.53
N VAL A 53 5.98 0.69 18.52
CA VAL A 53 6.53 0.36 17.21
C VAL A 53 7.86 -0.36 17.33
N GLN A 54 7.99 -1.47 16.65
CA GLN A 54 9.18 -2.31 16.63
C GLN A 54 9.82 -2.31 15.25
N ALA A 55 11.09 -1.93 15.21
CA ALA A 55 11.86 -1.86 13.97
C ALA A 55 13.35 -2.09 14.23
N THR A 56 14.08 -2.52 13.21
CA THR A 56 15.53 -2.40 13.17
C THR A 56 15.87 -0.97 12.80
N GLY A 57 16.45 -0.22 13.76
CA GLY A 57 16.79 1.18 13.59
C GLY A 57 15.65 2.15 14.00
N GLU A 58 15.83 3.42 13.68
CA GLU A 58 14.93 4.47 14.10
C GLU A 58 13.74 4.62 13.14
N TYR A 59 12.54 4.40 13.65
CA TYR A 59 11.30 4.69 12.96
C TYR A 59 11.01 6.19 13.05
N LYS A 60 10.82 6.86 11.92
CA LYS A 60 10.48 8.28 11.85
C LYS A 60 9.07 8.47 11.28
N PRO A 61 8.06 8.67 12.14
CA PRO A 61 6.73 9.04 11.65
C PRO A 61 6.79 10.40 10.95
N THR A 62 6.02 10.53 9.88
CA THR A 62 5.90 11.76 9.09
C THR A 62 4.53 11.83 8.43
N THR A 63 4.33 12.81 7.54
CA THR A 63 3.20 12.87 6.62
C THR A 63 3.68 12.78 5.19
N VAL A 64 2.82 12.36 4.28
CA VAL A 64 3.09 12.30 2.85
C VAL A 64 2.35 13.47 2.19
N PRO A 65 3.06 14.49 1.65
CA PRO A 65 2.45 15.74 1.21
C PRO A 65 1.42 15.57 0.10
N ASP A 66 1.68 14.67 -0.85
CA ASP A 66 0.86 14.49 -2.05
C ASP A 66 -0.34 13.56 -1.84
N ILE A 67 -0.45 12.95 -0.66
CA ILE A 67 -1.56 12.06 -0.31
C ILE A 67 -2.46 12.74 0.72
N LEU A 68 -3.72 12.96 0.36
CA LEU A 68 -4.68 13.55 1.26
C LEU A 68 -5.67 12.50 1.79
N VAL A 69 -5.80 12.46 3.11
CA VAL A 69 -6.80 11.65 3.81
C VAL A 69 -7.70 12.61 4.60
N ASN A 70 -8.96 12.68 4.22
CA ASN A 70 -9.93 13.64 4.81
C ASN A 70 -9.45 15.11 4.76
N GLY A 71 -8.76 15.49 3.66
CA GLY A 71 -8.24 16.85 3.48
C GLY A 71 -6.97 17.19 4.25
N GLN A 72 -6.37 16.24 4.94
CA GLN A 72 -5.09 16.38 5.62
C GLN A 72 -4.03 15.52 4.95
N GLN A 73 -2.75 15.90 5.08
CA GLN A 73 -1.66 15.05 4.59
C GLN A 73 -1.73 13.67 5.23
N GLY A 74 -1.59 12.64 4.39
CA GLY A 74 -1.71 11.25 4.82
C GLY A 74 -0.59 10.85 5.79
N PRO A 75 -0.87 9.95 6.73
CA PRO A 75 0.14 9.44 7.65
C PRO A 75 1.21 8.66 6.89
N GLY A 76 2.46 8.82 7.29
CA GLY A 76 3.58 8.17 6.66
C GLY A 76 4.73 7.85 7.62
N ALA A 77 5.73 7.17 7.08
CA ALA A 77 6.96 6.87 7.78
C ALA A 77 8.17 6.89 6.85
N ILE A 78 9.26 7.45 7.36
CA ILE A 78 10.58 7.37 6.72
C ILE A 78 11.34 6.19 7.33
N TRP A 79 11.85 5.35 6.45
CA TRP A 79 12.73 4.23 6.75
C TRP A 79 14.10 4.51 6.15
N GLY A 80 15.14 4.55 6.96
CA GLY A 80 16.52 4.68 6.50
C GLY A 80 17.00 3.41 5.77
N PRO A 81 18.12 3.48 5.05
CA PRO A 81 18.70 2.32 4.36
C PRO A 81 18.88 1.13 5.32
N GLY A 82 18.42 -0.05 4.91
CA GLY A 82 18.49 -1.28 5.71
C GLY A 82 17.48 -1.40 6.84
N MET A 83 16.72 -0.35 7.12
CA MET A 83 15.74 -0.35 8.21
C MET A 83 14.44 -1.03 7.79
N ARG A 84 13.85 -1.77 8.70
CA ARG A 84 12.60 -2.49 8.50
C ARG A 84 11.80 -2.64 9.78
N SER A 85 10.50 -2.76 9.68
CA SER A 85 9.64 -3.16 10.79
C SER A 85 9.95 -4.61 11.20
N TYR A 86 9.54 -5.00 12.39
CA TYR A 86 9.42 -6.40 12.73
C TYR A 86 8.20 -7.00 12.02
N TRP A 87 8.09 -8.31 12.03
CA TRP A 87 6.87 -8.98 11.66
C TRP A 87 5.71 -8.45 12.50
N HIS A 88 4.61 -8.14 11.86
CA HIS A 88 3.41 -7.63 12.52
C HIS A 88 2.15 -7.90 11.69
N CYS A 89 1.01 -7.65 12.28
CA CYS A 89 -0.27 -7.65 11.60
C CYS A 89 -1.20 -6.62 12.21
N HIS A 90 -2.29 -6.32 11.52
CA HIS A 90 -3.35 -5.43 11.97
C HIS A 90 -4.69 -6.15 11.90
N ALA A 91 -5.55 -6.00 12.91
CA ALA A 91 -6.87 -6.65 12.92
C ALA A 91 -7.78 -6.21 11.75
N GLY A 92 -7.64 -4.97 11.29
CA GLY A 92 -8.37 -4.43 10.14
C GLY A 92 -7.62 -4.50 8.80
N GLY A 93 -6.36 -4.92 8.84
CA GLY A 93 -5.46 -4.85 7.69
C GLY A 93 -4.73 -3.50 7.59
N GLN A 94 -3.84 -3.39 6.61
CA GLN A 94 -3.03 -2.20 6.35
C GLN A 94 -2.92 -1.92 4.85
N ILE A 95 -2.93 -0.64 4.49
CA ILE A 95 -2.60 -0.16 3.15
C ILE A 95 -1.29 0.62 3.24
N MET A 96 -0.39 0.35 2.30
CA MET A 96 0.87 1.05 2.14
C MET A 96 1.06 1.45 0.69
N MET A 97 1.62 2.63 0.45
CA MET A 97 2.08 3.05 -0.87
C MET A 97 3.47 3.66 -0.73
N LEU A 98 4.40 3.26 -1.58
CA LEU A 98 5.71 3.88 -1.61
C LEU A 98 5.64 5.21 -2.34
N ASP A 99 5.99 6.30 -1.67
CA ASP A 99 6.01 7.65 -2.22
C ASP A 99 7.40 8.02 -2.74
N GLU A 100 8.46 7.70 -2.00
CA GLU A 100 9.83 7.95 -2.42
C GLU A 100 10.79 6.81 -2.06
N GLY A 101 11.86 6.69 -2.84
CA GLY A 101 12.96 5.76 -2.61
C GLY A 101 12.71 4.34 -3.11
N THR A 102 13.27 3.36 -2.41
CA THR A 102 13.11 1.93 -2.72
C THR A 102 12.74 1.19 -1.45
N GLY A 103 11.57 0.59 -1.48
CA GLY A 103 11.02 -0.16 -0.36
C GLY A 103 11.11 -1.66 -0.53
N LEU A 104 10.93 -2.37 0.56
CA LEU A 104 10.72 -3.81 0.60
C LEU A 104 9.49 -4.12 1.41
N VAL A 105 8.77 -5.16 1.01
CA VAL A 105 7.63 -5.71 1.73
C VAL A 105 7.61 -7.23 1.59
N GLN A 106 7.19 -7.92 2.63
CA GLN A 106 6.99 -9.37 2.59
C GLN A 106 5.76 -9.76 3.41
N LYS A 107 4.97 -10.65 2.86
CA LYS A 107 3.92 -11.38 3.58
C LYS A 107 4.44 -12.73 4.02
N ARG A 108 3.98 -13.21 5.17
CA ARG A 108 4.39 -14.50 5.70
C ARG A 108 4.14 -15.61 4.67
N GLY A 109 5.15 -16.44 4.46
CA GLY A 109 5.10 -17.52 3.47
C GLY A 109 5.39 -17.11 2.03
N GLN A 110 5.68 -15.82 1.77
CA GLN A 110 6.07 -15.32 0.45
C GLN A 110 7.50 -14.76 0.50
N ARG A 111 8.11 -14.55 -0.66
CA ARG A 111 9.40 -13.86 -0.76
C ARG A 111 9.22 -12.36 -0.64
N ALA A 112 10.24 -11.68 -0.13
CA ALA A 112 10.27 -10.23 -0.11
C ALA A 112 10.14 -9.67 -1.54
N ARG A 113 9.37 -8.60 -1.68
CA ARG A 113 9.12 -7.88 -2.94
C ARG A 113 9.67 -6.47 -2.84
N VAL A 114 10.36 -6.04 -3.89
CA VAL A 114 10.79 -4.64 -4.03
C VAL A 114 9.58 -3.78 -4.37
N MET A 115 9.50 -2.61 -3.76
CA MET A 115 8.53 -1.57 -4.06
C MET A 115 9.23 -0.35 -4.64
N HIS A 116 8.63 0.23 -5.67
CA HIS A 116 9.03 1.49 -6.30
C HIS A 116 7.94 2.55 -6.09
N ARG A 117 8.27 3.80 -6.36
CA ARG A 117 7.30 4.90 -6.24
C ARG A 117 5.98 4.59 -6.93
N GLY A 118 4.88 4.76 -6.22
CA GLY A 118 3.52 4.47 -6.68
C GLY A 118 3.05 3.04 -6.45
N ASP A 119 3.96 2.11 -6.13
CA ASP A 119 3.57 0.75 -5.78
C ASP A 119 2.77 0.74 -4.48
N THR A 120 1.70 -0.04 -4.49
CA THR A 120 0.81 -0.22 -3.35
C THR A 120 0.85 -1.66 -2.86
N GLU A 121 0.75 -1.82 -1.54
CA GLU A 121 0.59 -3.11 -0.89
C GLU A 121 -0.61 -3.07 0.05
N TYR A 122 -1.37 -4.14 0.05
CA TYR A 122 -2.47 -4.37 0.97
C TYR A 122 -2.21 -5.63 1.79
N ALA A 123 -2.04 -5.47 3.08
CA ALA A 123 -2.06 -6.57 4.03
C ALA A 123 -3.50 -6.77 4.53
N ALA A 124 -4.05 -7.96 4.34
CA ALA A 124 -5.40 -8.29 4.77
C ALA A 124 -5.54 -8.31 6.30
N PRO A 125 -6.77 -8.27 6.86
CA PRO A 125 -6.97 -8.42 8.29
C PRO A 125 -6.26 -9.65 8.86
N GLY A 126 -5.38 -9.42 9.83
CA GLY A 126 -4.57 -10.48 10.46
C GLY A 126 -3.42 -11.03 9.61
N GLU A 127 -3.19 -10.52 8.41
CA GLU A 127 -2.08 -11.00 7.57
C GLU A 127 -0.74 -10.53 8.13
N GLU A 128 0.11 -11.49 8.44
CA GLU A 128 1.46 -11.25 8.97
C GLU A 128 2.37 -10.73 7.85
N HIS A 129 2.97 -9.57 8.08
CA HIS A 129 3.84 -8.93 7.11
C HIS A 129 4.90 -8.07 7.78
N TRP A 130 5.87 -7.63 7.01
CA TRP A 130 6.79 -6.55 7.35
C TRP A 130 7.02 -5.66 6.13
N HIS A 131 7.49 -4.45 6.38
CA HIS A 131 7.91 -3.50 5.36
C HIS A 131 9.07 -2.64 5.86
N GLY A 132 9.79 -2.02 4.91
CA GLY A 132 10.94 -1.17 5.23
C GLY A 132 11.63 -0.68 3.98
N ALA A 133 12.86 -0.21 4.14
CA ALA A 133 13.72 0.30 3.08
C ALA A 133 14.62 -0.80 2.51
N ALA A 134 15.07 -0.64 1.28
CA ALA A 134 16.11 -1.46 0.69
C ALA A 134 17.46 -1.26 1.41
N PRO A 135 18.43 -2.18 1.28
CA PRO A 135 19.70 -2.09 1.99
C PRO A 135 20.49 -0.79 1.74
N ASN A 136 20.36 -0.22 0.57
CA ASN A 136 21.14 0.93 0.10
C ASN A 136 20.30 2.16 -0.26
N ALA A 137 19.02 2.18 0.09
CA ALA A 137 18.13 3.30 -0.21
C ALA A 137 17.17 3.52 0.95
N SER A 138 16.77 4.76 1.19
CA SER A 138 15.65 5.08 2.08
C SER A 138 14.32 4.82 1.39
N ALA A 139 13.25 4.79 2.18
CA ALA A 139 11.89 4.65 1.70
C ALA A 139 10.96 5.58 2.50
N LEU A 140 10.12 6.34 1.79
CA LEU A 140 9.01 7.07 2.36
C LEU A 140 7.72 6.37 1.97
N TYR A 141 6.99 5.88 2.96
CA TYR A 141 5.69 5.27 2.76
C TYR A 141 4.57 6.18 3.25
N PHE A 142 3.51 6.30 2.46
CA PHE A 142 2.19 6.44 3.03
C PHE A 142 1.78 5.10 3.62
N GLN A 143 1.27 5.09 4.85
CA GLN A 143 0.81 3.86 5.49
C GLN A 143 -0.35 4.14 6.44
N THR A 144 -1.39 3.34 6.36
CA THR A 144 -2.54 3.47 7.25
C THR A 144 -3.14 2.10 7.59
N SER A 145 -3.49 1.92 8.87
CA SER A 145 -4.22 0.75 9.31
C SER A 145 -5.72 0.96 9.09
N ILE A 146 -6.38 -0.04 8.55
CA ILE A 146 -7.83 0.03 8.32
C ILE A 146 -8.56 -0.08 9.66
N GLY A 147 -9.54 0.81 9.88
CA GLY A 147 -10.30 0.86 11.13
C GLY A 147 -9.49 1.33 12.34
N ASN A 148 -8.39 2.07 12.11
CA ASN A 148 -7.50 2.57 13.18
C ASN A 148 -6.98 1.46 14.13
N THR A 149 -6.76 0.26 13.59
CA THR A 149 -6.28 -0.87 14.39
C THR A 149 -4.79 -0.76 14.67
N THR A 150 -4.40 -1.03 15.92
CA THR A 150 -2.99 -1.06 16.34
C THR A 150 -2.27 -2.25 15.69
N ALA A 151 -0.97 -2.09 15.41
CA ALA A 151 -0.12 -3.21 15.04
C ALA A 151 0.08 -4.15 16.23
N LEU A 152 0.00 -5.45 15.97
CA LEU A 152 0.41 -6.49 16.90
C LEU A 152 1.75 -7.04 16.42
N TRP A 153 2.77 -6.92 17.27
CA TRP A 153 4.16 -7.16 16.92
C TRP A 153 4.61 -8.58 17.27
N MET A 154 5.44 -9.12 16.42
CA MET A 154 6.03 -10.45 16.53
C MET A 154 7.56 -10.35 16.56
N GLU A 155 8.25 -11.37 16.06
CA GLU A 155 9.70 -11.44 16.01
C GLU A 155 10.33 -10.43 15.04
N GLU A 156 11.61 -10.21 15.19
CA GLU A 156 12.41 -9.43 14.26
C GLU A 156 12.51 -10.13 12.90
N VAL A 157 12.54 -9.35 11.84
CA VAL A 157 12.80 -9.85 10.48
C VAL A 157 14.26 -10.24 10.35
N GLY A 158 14.51 -11.54 10.18
CA GLY A 158 15.85 -12.06 9.97
C GLY A 158 16.49 -11.56 8.68
N ARG A 159 17.81 -11.71 8.61
CA ARG A 159 18.58 -11.29 7.42
C ARG A 159 18.11 -12.02 6.16
N ASP A 160 17.83 -13.30 6.25
CA ASP A 160 17.43 -14.11 5.10
C ASP A 160 16.05 -13.73 4.59
N ASP A 161 15.11 -13.44 5.48
CA ASP A 161 13.82 -12.86 5.09
C ASP A 161 14.00 -11.53 4.39
N TYR A 162 14.81 -10.64 4.97
CA TYR A 162 15.05 -9.31 4.44
C TYR A 162 15.75 -9.34 3.08
N LEU A 163 16.67 -10.25 2.85
CA LEU A 163 17.34 -10.44 1.55
C LEU A 163 16.54 -11.29 0.57
N GLY A 164 15.35 -11.77 0.95
CA GLY A 164 14.45 -12.50 0.09
C GLY A 164 14.77 -13.99 -0.07
N SER A 165 15.61 -14.57 0.79
CA SER A 165 15.99 -15.99 0.74
C SER A 165 15.14 -16.91 1.60
N ASP A 166 14.44 -16.36 2.60
CA ASP A 166 13.54 -17.10 3.52
C ASP A 166 12.09 -16.60 3.36
N THR A 167 11.15 -17.37 3.88
CA THR A 167 9.72 -17.03 3.97
C THR A 167 9.28 -16.61 5.37
N GLY A 168 10.18 -16.57 6.33
CA GLY A 168 9.92 -16.27 7.74
C GLY A 168 9.11 -17.33 8.49
N ILE A 169 8.82 -18.47 7.88
CA ILE A 169 8.00 -19.53 8.51
C ILE A 169 8.71 -20.15 9.71
N ASN A 170 10.01 -20.36 9.60
CA ASN A 170 10.80 -20.97 10.69
C ASN A 170 10.87 -20.03 11.90
N SER A 171 11.17 -18.75 11.69
CA SER A 171 11.20 -17.73 12.75
C SER A 171 9.85 -17.61 13.45
N ARG A 172 8.76 -17.66 12.68
CA ARG A 172 7.40 -17.66 13.22
C ARG A 172 7.14 -18.88 14.12
N ASN A 173 7.52 -20.06 13.65
CA ASN A 173 7.31 -21.28 14.41
C ASN A 173 8.10 -21.27 15.75
N GLU A 174 9.29 -20.71 15.76
CA GLU A 174 10.07 -20.51 16.98
C GLU A 174 9.41 -19.49 17.92
N PHE A 175 8.94 -18.37 17.37
CA PHE A 175 8.22 -17.36 18.14
C PHE A 175 6.97 -17.94 18.81
N LEU A 176 6.15 -18.70 18.09
CA LEU A 176 4.94 -19.31 18.64
C LEU A 176 5.26 -20.36 19.72
N LYS A 177 6.37 -21.09 19.61
CA LYS A 177 6.80 -22.05 20.61
C LYS A 177 7.34 -21.40 21.88
N SER A 178 8.01 -20.27 21.75
CA SER A 178 8.65 -19.59 22.89
C SER A 178 7.65 -18.87 23.79
N GLY A 179 6.48 -18.48 23.26
CA GLY A 179 5.53 -17.62 23.97
C GLY A 179 6.08 -16.25 24.36
N VAL A 180 7.35 -16.00 24.09
CA VAL A 180 8.07 -14.76 24.40
C VAL A 180 8.90 -14.35 23.21
N ARG A 181 8.90 -13.05 22.95
CA ARG A 181 9.73 -12.47 21.91
C ARG A 181 11.20 -12.61 22.23
N LYS A 182 11.99 -13.22 21.34
CA LYS A 182 13.45 -13.16 21.44
C LYS A 182 13.90 -11.70 21.41
N LYS A 183 14.73 -11.28 22.36
CA LYS A 183 15.43 -10.01 22.31
C LYS A 183 16.25 -9.99 21.02
N PRO A 184 16.24 -8.91 20.21
CA PRO A 184 17.03 -8.85 19.00
C PRO A 184 18.50 -9.11 19.36
N GLU A 185 19.12 -10.04 18.65
CA GLU A 185 20.58 -10.11 18.64
C GLU A 185 21.04 -8.81 17.99
N SER A 186 21.71 -7.96 18.77
CA SER A 186 22.34 -6.76 18.24
C SER A 186 23.31 -7.22 17.15
N GLU A 187 22.92 -7.00 15.88
CA GLU A 187 23.89 -7.08 14.79
C GLU A 187 24.99 -6.08 15.14
N THR A 188 26.11 -6.57 15.65
CA THR A 188 27.32 -5.79 15.70
C THR A 188 27.68 -5.59 14.24
N SER A 189 27.21 -4.46 13.69
CA SER A 189 27.60 -3.98 12.37
C SER A 189 29.11 -3.76 12.43
N ALA A 190 29.88 -4.75 11.99
CA ALA A 190 31.25 -4.57 11.62
C ALA A 190 31.24 -3.68 10.34
N VAL A 191 31.11 -2.37 10.56
CA VAL A 191 31.50 -1.40 9.57
C VAL A 191 33.00 -1.61 9.38
N ALA A 192 33.36 -2.27 8.28
CA ALA A 192 34.74 -2.32 7.84
C ALA A 192 35.21 -0.88 7.66
N PRO A 193 36.37 -0.51 8.25
CA PRO A 193 36.89 0.84 8.08
C PRO A 193 37.12 1.10 6.58
N ALA A 194 36.58 2.19 6.08
CA ALA A 194 36.83 2.65 4.72
C ALA A 194 38.35 2.77 4.54
N ALA A 195 38.90 2.03 3.57
CA ALA A 195 40.29 2.11 3.20
C ALA A 195 40.59 3.57 2.79
N ALA A 196 41.52 4.19 3.51
CA ALA A 196 41.98 5.52 3.20
C ALA A 196 42.56 5.53 1.79
N ALA A 197 42.05 6.41 0.91
CA ALA A 197 42.60 6.65 -0.40
C ALA A 197 44.03 7.26 -0.26
N PRO A 198 44.99 6.82 -1.08
CA PRO A 198 46.34 7.41 -1.05
C PRO A 198 46.28 8.87 -1.54
N ARG A 199 46.85 9.78 -0.75
CA ARG A 199 47.08 11.16 -1.14
C ARG A 199 48.21 11.16 -2.16
N GLN A 200 47.96 11.69 -3.36
CA GLN A 200 48.99 12.19 -4.26
C GLN A 200 49.11 13.68 -4.08
#